data_20ab690aea528e9947e2775590a82d7d
#
_entry.id   20ab690aea528e9947e2775590a82d7d
#
_cell.length_a   1.000
_cell.length_b   1.000
_cell.length_c   1.000
_cell.angle_alpha   90.00
_cell.angle_beta   90.00
_cell.angle_gamma   90.00
#
_symmetry.space_group_name_H-M   'P 1'
#
loop_
_entity.id
_entity.type
_entity.pdbx_description
1 polymer ?
#
loop_
_entity_poly.entity_id
_entity_poly.type
_entity_poly.pdbx_seq_one_letter_code
_entity_poly.pdbx_strand_id
1 'polypeptide(L)'
;RDRHVAEPDGAPSRLAAPERWPESERLEDWAMGAAMRRGRDIVASHAVVGEAAAASRLGAFVSGKIADYKAARDLPDEDGTSSLSENLTTGEIGPRTCWHAGLRARDEGKAGAETFLKELVWREFAYHLMHHTPRLVTGNWREEWDAFPWREDRRLAEVRAWERGRTGIPFVDA
;
A
#
# COMPACT_ATOMS: atom_id res chain seq x y z
N ARG A 1 -25.72 8.58 1.74
CA ARG A 1 -26.23 7.61 2.73
C ARG A 1 -25.01 7.03 3.43
N ASP A 2 -24.86 7.36 4.70
CA ASP A 2 -23.82 6.80 5.56
C ASP A 2 -24.05 5.29 5.67
N ARG A 3 -23.24 4.50 4.93
CA ARG A 3 -23.24 3.07 5.11
C ARG A 3 -22.32 2.74 6.28
N HIS A 4 -22.88 2.06 7.27
CA HIS A 4 -22.10 1.54 8.37
C HIS A 4 -21.11 0.49 7.83
N VAL A 5 -19.82 0.68 8.11
CA VAL A 5 -18.79 -0.32 7.87
C VAL A 5 -18.76 -1.25 9.06
N ALA A 6 -19.01 -2.54 8.84
CA ALA A 6 -19.01 -3.53 9.92
C ALA A 6 -17.64 -3.61 10.59
N GLU A 7 -17.65 -3.86 11.92
CA GLU A 7 -16.40 -4.16 12.64
C GLU A 7 -15.71 -5.39 12.06
N PRO A 8 -14.37 -5.47 12.16
CA PRO A 8 -13.64 -6.67 11.78
C PRO A 8 -14.13 -7.87 12.61
N ASP A 9 -14.21 -9.02 11.96
CA ASP A 9 -14.53 -10.27 12.66
C ASP A 9 -13.40 -10.62 13.65
N GLY A 10 -13.76 -11.20 14.77
CA GLY A 10 -12.78 -11.70 15.74
C GLY A 10 -11.97 -12.88 15.18
N ALA A 11 -10.74 -13.03 15.60
CA ALA A 11 -9.94 -14.20 15.25
C ALA A 11 -10.65 -15.48 15.74
N PRO A 12 -10.70 -16.54 14.93
CA PRO A 12 -11.26 -17.81 15.36
C PRO A 12 -10.44 -18.37 16.52
N SER A 13 -11.10 -18.89 17.53
CA SER A 13 -10.46 -19.48 18.71
C SER A 13 -9.70 -20.78 18.38
N ARG A 14 -10.06 -21.43 17.28
CA ARG A 14 -9.44 -22.66 16.79
C ARG A 14 -9.60 -22.80 15.28
N LEU A 15 -8.49 -23.15 14.61
CA LEU A 15 -8.52 -23.65 13.25
C LEU A 15 -8.24 -25.16 13.33
N ALA A 16 -9.16 -25.96 12.78
CA ALA A 16 -8.94 -27.39 12.67
C ALA A 16 -7.89 -27.65 11.60
N ALA A 17 -6.81 -28.31 11.95
CA ALA A 17 -5.84 -28.80 10.97
C ALA A 17 -6.44 -30.01 10.22
N PRO A 18 -6.11 -30.20 8.94
CA PRO A 18 -6.48 -31.41 8.21
C PRO A 18 -5.77 -32.64 8.85
N GLU A 19 -6.45 -33.77 8.88
CA GLU A 19 -5.87 -35.03 9.40
C GLU A 19 -4.60 -35.44 8.63
N ARG A 20 -4.58 -35.12 7.34
CA ARG A 20 -3.43 -35.36 6.47
C ARG A 20 -3.15 -34.13 5.63
N TRP A 21 -1.94 -33.58 5.73
CA TRP A 21 -1.49 -32.50 4.86
C TRP A 21 -1.17 -33.04 3.45
N PRO A 22 -1.62 -32.34 2.41
CA PRO A 22 -1.20 -32.67 1.05
C PRO A 22 0.31 -32.45 0.90
N GLU A 23 0.92 -33.16 -0.07
CA GLU A 23 2.27 -32.84 -0.49
C GLU A 23 2.32 -31.42 -1.01
N SER A 24 3.29 -30.65 -0.56
CA SER A 24 3.39 -29.21 -0.86
C SER A 24 4.80 -28.88 -1.33
N GLU A 25 4.88 -27.94 -2.25
CA GLU A 25 6.16 -27.38 -2.70
C GLU A 25 6.79 -26.56 -1.57
N ARG A 26 8.10 -26.42 -1.62
CA ARG A 26 8.83 -25.52 -0.73
C ARG A 26 8.79 -24.11 -1.28
N LEU A 27 8.46 -23.13 -0.44
CA LEU A 27 8.35 -21.73 -0.85
C LEU A 27 9.65 -21.18 -1.45
N GLU A 28 10.81 -21.66 -0.94
CA GLU A 28 12.12 -21.24 -1.42
C GLU A 28 12.35 -21.62 -2.89
N ASP A 29 11.79 -22.77 -3.33
CA ASP A 29 11.96 -23.27 -4.69
C ASP A 29 11.22 -22.39 -5.74
N TRP A 30 10.25 -21.59 -5.30
CA TRP A 30 9.55 -20.65 -6.19
C TRP A 30 10.41 -19.46 -6.61
N ALA A 31 11.46 -19.14 -5.86
CA ALA A 31 12.41 -18.08 -6.16
C ALA A 31 11.75 -16.74 -6.58
N MET A 32 10.61 -16.38 -5.95
CA MET A 32 9.76 -15.24 -6.36
C MET A 32 10.48 -13.91 -6.47
N GLY A 33 11.54 -13.71 -5.69
CA GLY A 33 12.35 -12.50 -5.71
C GLY A 33 13.53 -12.51 -6.71
N ALA A 34 13.74 -13.60 -7.46
CA ALA A 34 14.95 -13.76 -8.28
C ALA A 34 15.12 -12.67 -9.34
N ALA A 35 14.01 -12.22 -9.97
CA ALA A 35 14.02 -11.17 -10.98
C ALA A 35 14.40 -9.77 -10.43
N MET A 36 14.26 -9.55 -9.13
CA MET A 36 14.59 -8.28 -8.47
C MET A 36 16.11 -8.11 -8.26
N ARG A 37 16.90 -9.15 -8.48
CA ARG A 37 18.38 -9.13 -8.28
C ARG A 37 18.73 -8.59 -6.89
N ARG A 38 19.61 -7.57 -6.82
CA ARG A 38 19.96 -6.90 -5.54
C ARG A 38 18.78 -6.23 -4.84
N GLY A 39 17.74 -5.84 -5.59
CA GLY A 39 16.57 -5.16 -5.06
C GLY A 39 15.81 -6.00 -4.03
N ARG A 40 15.79 -7.32 -4.20
CA ARG A 40 15.18 -8.23 -3.23
C ARG A 40 15.76 -8.05 -1.82
N ASP A 41 17.08 -8.06 -1.71
CA ASP A 41 17.76 -8.01 -0.40
C ASP A 41 17.64 -6.61 0.22
N ILE A 42 17.63 -5.55 -0.61
CA ILE A 42 17.38 -4.18 -0.17
C ILE A 42 15.96 -4.06 0.38
N VAL A 43 14.94 -4.48 -0.37
CA VAL A 43 13.55 -4.43 0.08
C VAL A 43 13.36 -5.26 1.36
N ALA A 44 13.92 -6.47 1.40
CA ALA A 44 13.81 -7.35 2.57
C ALA A 44 14.39 -6.74 3.85
N SER A 45 15.43 -5.90 3.74
CA SER A 45 16.03 -5.23 4.90
C SER A 45 15.14 -4.12 5.49
N HIS A 46 14.14 -3.63 4.75
CA HIS A 46 13.21 -2.58 5.17
C HIS A 46 11.78 -3.09 5.35
N ALA A 47 11.46 -4.26 4.81
CA ALA A 47 10.12 -4.84 4.92
C ALA A 47 9.82 -5.26 6.36
N VAL A 48 8.64 -4.89 6.83
CA VAL A 48 8.12 -5.28 8.15
C VAL A 48 6.86 -6.09 7.91
N VAL A 49 6.97 -7.42 7.97
CA VAL A 49 5.93 -8.36 7.57
C VAL A 49 5.21 -8.99 8.76
N GLY A 50 3.97 -9.39 8.53
CA GLY A 50 3.14 -10.14 9.46
C GLY A 50 2.08 -9.29 10.17
N GLU A 51 1.00 -9.95 10.59
CA GLU A 51 -0.16 -9.32 11.23
C GLU A 51 0.20 -8.54 12.49
N ALA A 52 1.06 -9.09 13.35
CA ALA A 52 1.50 -8.42 14.58
C ALA A 52 2.29 -7.14 14.28
N ALA A 53 3.15 -7.18 13.27
CA ALA A 53 3.91 -6.02 12.83
C ALA A 53 2.99 -4.95 12.22
N ALA A 54 2.04 -5.33 11.39
CA ALA A 54 1.04 -4.43 10.81
C ALA A 54 0.17 -3.77 11.89
N ALA A 55 -0.28 -4.54 12.88
CA ALA A 55 -1.06 -4.02 14.01
C ALA A 55 -0.24 -3.03 14.85
N SER A 56 1.03 -3.34 15.12
CA SER A 56 1.94 -2.44 15.84
C SER A 56 2.16 -1.13 15.08
N ARG A 57 2.36 -1.20 13.76
CA ARG A 57 2.52 -0.05 12.87
C ARG A 57 1.27 0.83 12.86
N LEU A 58 0.07 0.23 12.77
CA LEU A 58 -1.20 0.97 12.89
C LEU A 58 -1.31 1.65 14.26
N GLY A 59 -0.99 0.94 15.34
CA GLY A 59 -1.02 1.49 16.70
C GLY A 59 -0.09 2.69 16.88
N ALA A 60 1.15 2.58 16.40
CA ALA A 60 2.13 3.67 16.43
C ALA A 60 1.66 4.89 15.62
N PHE A 61 1.09 4.67 14.44
CA PHE A 61 0.53 5.74 13.62
C PHE A 61 -0.63 6.46 14.34
N VAL A 62 -1.59 5.70 14.85
CA VAL A 62 -2.78 6.27 15.51
C VAL A 62 -2.42 7.01 16.80
N SER A 63 -1.44 6.51 17.57
CA SER A 63 -1.02 7.17 18.80
C SER A 63 -0.17 8.42 18.58
N GLY A 64 0.73 8.41 17.59
CA GLY A 64 1.75 9.44 17.43
C GLY A 64 1.57 10.37 16.24
N LYS A 65 1.14 9.87 15.06
CA LYS A 65 1.26 10.62 13.81
C LYS A 65 -0.08 11.09 13.23
N ILE A 66 -1.18 10.42 13.53
CA ILE A 66 -2.46 10.67 12.86
C ILE A 66 -3.00 12.09 13.08
N ALA A 67 -2.64 12.75 14.19
CA ALA A 67 -3.08 14.12 14.48
C ALA A 67 -2.55 15.10 13.41
N ASP A 68 -1.29 14.94 13.02
CA ASP A 68 -0.60 15.81 12.08
C ASP A 68 -0.65 15.27 10.64
N TYR A 69 -1.27 14.13 10.41
CA TYR A 69 -1.27 13.42 9.14
C TYR A 69 -1.65 14.30 7.96
N LYS A 70 -2.64 15.18 8.12
CA LYS A 70 -3.09 16.08 7.04
C LYS A 70 -1.97 17.00 6.51
N ALA A 71 -1.09 17.44 7.38
CA ALA A 71 0.01 18.33 7.02
C ALA A 71 1.27 17.55 6.63
N ALA A 72 1.58 16.49 7.38
CA ALA A 72 2.85 15.77 7.23
C ALA A 72 2.88 14.76 6.06
N ARG A 73 1.72 14.27 5.61
CA ARG A 73 1.66 13.24 4.56
C ARG A 73 2.27 13.65 3.21
N ASP A 74 2.26 14.93 2.91
CA ASP A 74 2.76 15.49 1.64
C ASP A 74 4.21 15.98 1.74
N LEU A 75 4.86 15.80 2.89
CA LEU A 75 6.25 16.15 3.13
C LEU A 75 7.12 14.89 3.00
N PRO A 76 7.92 14.76 1.94
CA PRO A 76 8.67 13.53 1.66
C PRO A 76 9.84 13.27 2.62
N ASP A 77 10.31 14.31 3.32
CA ASP A 77 11.35 14.27 4.35
C ASP A 77 10.83 13.97 5.76
N GLU A 78 9.49 13.90 5.92
CA GLU A 78 8.83 13.64 7.19
C GLU A 78 8.29 12.20 7.26
N ASP A 79 8.49 11.53 8.38
CA ASP A 79 7.84 10.25 8.66
C ASP A 79 6.39 10.46 9.15
N GLY A 80 5.57 11.09 8.30
CA GLY A 80 4.19 11.52 8.61
C GLY A 80 3.11 10.52 8.22
N THR A 81 3.44 9.36 7.63
CA THR A 81 2.45 8.40 7.11
C THR A 81 2.32 7.15 7.96
N SER A 82 1.30 6.34 7.67
CA SER A 82 1.08 5.05 8.35
C SER A 82 2.03 3.95 7.89
N SER A 83 2.61 4.09 6.71
CA SER A 83 3.44 3.07 6.03
C SER A 83 2.79 1.68 5.95
N LEU A 84 1.44 1.61 5.89
CA LEU A 84 0.66 0.36 5.88
C LEU A 84 0.39 -0.19 4.48
N SER A 85 0.85 0.46 3.42
CA SER A 85 0.52 0.06 2.05
C SER A 85 0.94 -1.38 1.74
N GLU A 86 2.12 -1.79 2.15
CA GLU A 86 2.61 -3.15 1.96
C GLU A 86 1.76 -4.19 2.70
N ASN A 87 1.43 -3.92 3.97
CA ASN A 87 0.64 -4.83 4.81
C ASN A 87 -0.82 -4.94 4.32
N LEU A 88 -1.39 -3.84 3.81
CA LEU A 88 -2.71 -3.84 3.18
C LEU A 88 -2.73 -4.59 1.84
N THR A 89 -1.62 -4.56 1.08
CA THR A 89 -1.50 -5.25 -0.21
C THR A 89 -1.50 -6.76 -0.05
N THR A 90 -0.81 -7.26 0.97
CA THR A 90 -0.68 -8.69 1.26
C THR A 90 -1.78 -9.23 2.18
N GLY A 91 -2.66 -8.35 2.69
CA GLY A 91 -3.75 -8.74 3.58
C GLY A 91 -3.33 -9.02 5.02
N GLU A 92 -2.13 -8.62 5.43
CA GLU A 92 -1.64 -8.72 6.81
C GLU A 92 -2.43 -7.83 7.78
N ILE A 93 -3.10 -6.80 7.24
CA ILE A 93 -4.08 -6.01 7.96
C ILE A 93 -5.27 -5.69 7.03
N GLY A 94 -6.48 -5.77 7.56
CA GLY A 94 -7.68 -5.46 6.80
C GLY A 94 -7.98 -3.96 6.75
N PRO A 95 -8.52 -3.44 5.62
CA PRO A 95 -8.90 -2.03 5.53
C PRO A 95 -9.99 -1.65 6.55
N ARG A 96 -10.86 -2.58 6.95
CA ARG A 96 -11.85 -2.35 8.02
C ARG A 96 -11.18 -2.06 9.37
N THR A 97 -10.12 -2.77 9.70
CA THR A 97 -9.33 -2.52 10.92
C THR A 97 -8.75 -1.12 10.94
N CYS A 98 -8.16 -0.69 9.82
CA CYS A 98 -7.63 0.67 9.66
C CYS A 98 -8.75 1.72 9.74
N TRP A 99 -9.90 1.44 9.12
CA TRP A 99 -11.07 2.31 9.13
C TRP A 99 -11.58 2.58 10.55
N HIS A 100 -11.82 1.52 11.34
CA HIS A 100 -12.30 1.66 12.71
C HIS A 100 -11.27 2.32 13.63
N ALA A 101 -9.99 2.08 13.41
CA ALA A 101 -8.93 2.80 14.12
C ALA A 101 -8.95 4.31 13.79
N GLY A 102 -9.15 4.66 12.53
CA GLY A 102 -9.33 6.05 12.09
C GLY A 102 -10.59 6.71 12.66
N LEU A 103 -11.72 5.99 12.71
CA LEU A 103 -12.96 6.48 13.34
C LEU A 103 -12.74 6.79 14.81
N ARG A 104 -12.13 5.89 15.58
CA ARG A 104 -11.83 6.14 17.01
C ARG A 104 -10.93 7.36 17.18
N ALA A 105 -9.87 7.49 16.36
CA ALA A 105 -9.00 8.65 16.41
C ALA A 105 -9.72 9.96 16.08
N ARG A 106 -10.66 9.95 15.14
CA ARG A 106 -11.52 11.09 14.84
C ARG A 106 -12.41 11.45 16.01
N ASP A 107 -13.03 10.45 16.64
CA ASP A 107 -13.93 10.65 17.79
C ASP A 107 -13.15 11.14 19.03
N GLU A 108 -11.84 10.83 19.10
CA GLU A 108 -10.88 11.40 20.06
C GLU A 108 -10.44 12.83 19.69
N GLY A 109 -10.92 13.39 18.58
CA GLY A 109 -10.60 14.75 18.15
C GLY A 109 -9.25 14.92 17.43
N LYS A 110 -8.62 13.86 16.92
CA LYS A 110 -7.35 13.95 16.18
C LYS A 110 -7.58 14.52 14.78
N ALA A 111 -7.05 15.70 14.52
CA ALA A 111 -7.37 16.53 13.35
C ALA A 111 -7.08 15.84 12.00
N GLY A 112 -6.04 15.03 11.89
CA GLY A 112 -5.68 14.33 10.66
C GLY A 112 -6.48 13.05 10.38
N ALA A 113 -7.28 12.57 11.35
CA ALA A 113 -7.99 11.29 11.23
C ALA A 113 -8.99 11.26 10.06
N GLU A 114 -9.71 12.36 9.81
CA GLU A 114 -10.62 12.44 8.66
C GLU A 114 -9.88 12.31 7.33
N THR A 115 -8.70 12.91 7.23
CA THR A 115 -7.87 12.79 6.02
C THR A 115 -7.41 11.34 5.83
N PHE A 116 -7.00 10.66 6.89
CA PHE A 116 -6.64 9.24 6.82
C PHE A 116 -7.81 8.36 6.36
N LEU A 117 -9.02 8.59 6.87
CA LEU A 117 -10.22 7.89 6.44
C LEU A 117 -10.52 8.13 4.95
N LYS A 118 -10.33 9.34 4.45
CA LYS A 118 -10.48 9.65 3.02
C LYS A 118 -9.49 8.87 2.15
N GLU A 119 -8.26 8.66 2.61
CA GLU A 119 -7.28 7.88 1.86
C GLU A 119 -7.66 6.41 1.75
N LEU A 120 -8.27 5.84 2.80
CA LEU A 120 -8.83 4.48 2.71
C LEU A 120 -9.98 4.41 1.69
N VAL A 121 -10.82 5.43 1.61
CA VAL A 121 -11.88 5.52 0.58
C VAL A 121 -11.27 5.61 -0.82
N TRP A 122 -10.21 6.39 -1.03
CA TRP A 122 -9.51 6.48 -2.31
C TRP A 122 -8.92 5.12 -2.72
N ARG A 123 -8.38 4.37 -1.78
CA ARG A 123 -7.90 3.01 -2.03
C ARG A 123 -9.04 2.11 -2.54
N GLU A 124 -10.18 2.10 -1.88
CA GLU A 124 -11.34 1.30 -2.31
C GLU A 124 -11.89 1.78 -3.66
N PHE A 125 -11.84 3.08 -3.93
CA PHE A 125 -12.21 3.62 -5.24
C PHE A 125 -11.25 3.15 -6.34
N ALA A 126 -9.96 3.02 -6.08
CA ALA A 126 -9.01 2.45 -7.03
C ALA A 126 -9.35 0.98 -7.37
N TYR A 127 -9.73 0.16 -6.40
CA TYR A 127 -10.23 -1.18 -6.65
C TYR A 127 -11.52 -1.20 -7.46
N HIS A 128 -12.45 -0.29 -7.17
CA HIS A 128 -13.68 -0.12 -7.95
C HIS A 128 -13.37 0.23 -9.40
N LEU A 129 -12.47 1.17 -9.65
CA LEU A 129 -12.03 1.51 -11.01
C LEU A 129 -11.42 0.31 -11.73
N MET A 130 -10.53 -0.42 -11.06
CA MET A 130 -9.89 -1.61 -11.64
C MET A 130 -10.91 -2.69 -11.99
N HIS A 131 -11.90 -2.91 -11.13
CA HIS A 131 -12.96 -3.89 -11.36
C HIS A 131 -13.82 -3.54 -12.59
N HIS A 132 -14.21 -2.26 -12.73
CA HIS A 132 -15.09 -1.81 -13.81
C HIS A 132 -14.35 -1.42 -15.09
N THR A 133 -13.05 -1.16 -15.00
CA THR A 133 -12.21 -0.74 -16.12
C THR A 133 -10.89 -1.52 -16.12
N PRO A 134 -10.91 -2.84 -16.37
CA PRO A 134 -9.70 -3.68 -16.30
C PRO A 134 -8.63 -3.29 -17.32
N ARG A 135 -8.98 -2.57 -18.40
CA ARG A 135 -8.01 -2.02 -19.34
C ARG A 135 -7.00 -1.06 -18.70
N LEU A 136 -7.29 -0.54 -17.51
CA LEU A 136 -6.42 0.35 -16.77
C LEU A 136 -5.02 -0.24 -16.51
N VAL A 137 -4.90 -1.57 -16.51
CA VAL A 137 -3.63 -2.28 -16.35
C VAL A 137 -2.70 -2.10 -17.55
N THR A 138 -3.27 -1.91 -18.77
CA THR A 138 -2.53 -1.93 -20.03
C THR A 138 -2.77 -0.71 -20.91
N GLY A 139 -3.70 0.16 -20.55
CA GLY A 139 -4.06 1.36 -21.31
C GLY A 139 -4.54 2.50 -20.44
N ASN A 140 -4.77 3.64 -21.02
CA ASN A 140 -5.30 4.78 -20.30
C ASN A 140 -6.73 4.55 -19.83
N TRP A 141 -7.07 5.05 -18.64
CA TRP A 141 -8.45 5.02 -18.13
C TRP A 141 -9.41 5.72 -19.11
N ARG A 142 -9.03 6.90 -19.57
CA ARG A 142 -9.77 7.65 -20.60
C ARG A 142 -9.14 7.39 -21.95
N GLU A 143 -9.92 6.91 -22.90
CA GLU A 143 -9.44 6.54 -24.24
C GLU A 143 -8.89 7.73 -25.03
N GLU A 144 -9.38 8.94 -24.73
CA GLU A 144 -8.86 10.15 -25.35
C GLU A 144 -7.35 10.35 -25.12
N TRP A 145 -6.82 9.85 -24.01
CA TRP A 145 -5.40 9.91 -23.68
C TRP A 145 -4.53 8.95 -24.52
N ASP A 146 -5.14 7.99 -25.20
CA ASP A 146 -4.42 7.11 -26.12
C ASP A 146 -3.88 7.88 -27.33
N ALA A 147 -4.50 9.01 -27.68
CA ALA A 147 -4.04 9.92 -28.73
C ALA A 147 -2.85 10.81 -28.31
N PHE A 148 -2.49 10.85 -27.01
CA PHE A 148 -1.36 11.64 -26.55
C PHE A 148 -0.04 11.05 -27.11
N PRO A 149 0.87 11.85 -27.64
CA PRO A 149 2.10 11.37 -28.28
C PRO A 149 3.13 10.92 -27.23
N TRP A 150 2.86 9.79 -26.57
CA TRP A 150 3.77 9.21 -25.58
C TRP A 150 5.10 8.83 -26.23
N ARG A 151 6.20 9.16 -25.54
CA ARG A 151 7.54 8.73 -25.96
C ARG A 151 7.84 7.37 -25.35
N GLU A 152 7.80 6.31 -26.15
CA GLU A 152 7.92 4.93 -25.67
C GLU A 152 9.34 4.33 -25.83
N ASP A 153 10.28 5.06 -26.45
CA ASP A 153 11.63 4.55 -26.67
C ASP A 153 12.45 4.56 -25.36
N ARG A 154 12.59 3.40 -24.75
CA ARG A 154 13.41 3.21 -23.53
C ARG A 154 14.91 3.48 -23.72
N ARG A 155 15.39 3.65 -24.95
CA ARG A 155 16.79 3.97 -25.25
C ARG A 155 17.08 5.46 -25.16
N LEU A 156 16.08 6.29 -24.94
CA LEU A 156 16.25 7.73 -24.75
C LEU A 156 17.20 8.02 -23.59
N ALA A 157 18.03 9.04 -23.76
CA ALA A 157 19.01 9.43 -22.75
C ALA A 157 18.34 9.83 -21.43
N GLU A 158 17.18 10.48 -21.52
CA GLU A 158 16.36 10.90 -20.37
C GLU A 158 15.85 9.72 -19.58
N VAL A 159 15.38 8.64 -20.25
CA VAL A 159 14.93 7.42 -19.58
C VAL A 159 16.10 6.75 -18.85
N ARG A 160 17.26 6.67 -19.50
CA ARG A 160 18.45 6.11 -18.84
C ARG A 160 18.95 6.97 -17.68
N ALA A 161 18.81 8.29 -17.76
CA ALA A 161 19.13 9.19 -16.66
C ALA A 161 18.20 8.94 -15.48
N TRP A 162 16.89 8.81 -15.74
CA TRP A 162 15.89 8.48 -14.71
C TRP A 162 16.17 7.12 -14.05
N GLU A 163 16.38 6.07 -14.84
CA GLU A 163 16.72 4.72 -14.33
C GLU A 163 17.97 4.69 -13.43
N ARG A 164 18.83 5.70 -13.53
CA ARG A 164 20.09 5.82 -12.76
C ARG A 164 20.04 6.85 -11.66
N GLY A 165 18.90 7.54 -11.44
CA GLY A 165 18.80 8.65 -10.52
C GLY A 165 19.74 9.80 -10.91
N ARG A 166 19.78 10.20 -12.19
CA ARG A 166 20.68 11.22 -12.74
C ARG A 166 19.95 12.17 -13.70
N THR A 167 18.73 12.52 -13.38
CA THR A 167 17.94 13.47 -14.17
C THR A 167 18.38 14.92 -13.95
N GLY A 168 19.10 15.19 -12.87
CA GLY A 168 19.46 16.53 -12.41
C GLY A 168 18.34 17.24 -11.65
N ILE A 169 17.25 16.54 -11.33
CA ILE A 169 16.17 17.03 -10.50
C ILE A 169 16.28 16.28 -9.14
N PRO A 170 16.72 16.96 -8.05
CA PRO A 170 17.05 16.28 -6.79
C PRO A 170 15.91 15.39 -6.25
N PHE A 171 14.68 15.86 -6.35
CA PHE A 171 13.50 15.10 -5.88
C PHE A 171 13.23 13.81 -6.69
N VAL A 172 13.62 13.78 -7.97
CA VAL A 172 13.47 12.60 -8.85
C VAL A 172 14.63 11.62 -8.67
N ASP A 173 15.79 12.16 -8.31
CA ASP A 173 17.05 11.41 -8.22
C ASP A 173 17.29 10.80 -6.83
N ALA A 174 16.47 11.18 -5.83
CA ALA A 174 16.58 10.76 -4.43
C ALA A 174 16.19 9.29 -4.17
#